data_177ce655233904130f727ffcb5f16361
#
_entry.id   177ce655233904130f727ffcb5f16361
#
_cell.length_a   1.000
_cell.length_b   1.000
_cell.length_c   1.000
_cell.angle_alpha   90.00
_cell.angle_beta   90.00
_cell.angle_gamma   90.00
#
_symmetry.space_group_name_H-M   'P 1'
#
loop_
_entity.id
_entity.type
_entity.pdbx_description
1 polymer ?
#
loop_
_entity_poly.entity_id
_entity_poly.type
_entity_poly.pdbx_seq_one_letter_code
_entity_poly.pdbx_strand_id
1 'polypeptide(L)'
;MASTYLGSKGYSIYKECLTIQEQECIRKDLMVKAFVPKSCMNQPTPFPIYRESPLKMYVPRFYGLENYGEPDENRLSEGKDINLNFKGGLRDIQKPIVKKYLKHAKINNCGLIEIYCGAGKCLGIDTPILMYDGSIKLVQDIKIGEQLMGDDSTPREVLTLARGSEMMYKISSDKGDTYIVNESHILSLKCVRAYKDLYKKNEIVDISIKDYLNFPFVFNGTNDILMGYKTPILFYKKKVTIDPYNYGNNLTSSTLSIENIYKHNSWGVQINVLAGIIDKFAVISKNTFEISNLSETLLKDILFITRSLGFEGYKNKYNTIKINGEGLQNIPTKKQKLKRNITLQNGLCMKITVEKHKIDNYYGFEINKNRRFVLGDFTVTHNTVMALNIVAQLNKKTLIIVHKDFLLRQWKERIEQFLPDAKVGKIQGNIIDIDNKDIVIGMLQSLSMKEYPSSIFKDFGFTIIDECFPYEAHIHTDGGLIKIGSLYEKWKNKKELPKILSFNQLTQKFEYKKMTHSWRKE
;
A
#
# COMPACT_ATOMS: atom_id res chain seq x y z
N MET A 1 38.03 18.67 31.03
CA MET A 1 36.67 18.97 30.49
C MET A 1 36.47 18.09 29.28
N ALA A 2 35.27 17.62 29.06
CA ALA A 2 34.97 16.81 27.87
C ALA A 2 35.25 17.62 26.60
N SER A 3 36.04 17.08 25.67
CA SER A 3 36.42 17.76 24.42
C SER A 3 35.31 17.67 23.37
N THR A 4 34.48 16.65 23.50
CA THR A 4 33.39 16.32 22.59
C THR A 4 32.13 15.86 23.34
N TYR A 5 30.96 16.07 22.74
CA TYR A 5 29.71 15.49 23.24
C TYR A 5 28.67 15.35 22.13
N LEU A 6 27.80 14.38 22.28
CA LEU A 6 26.63 14.21 21.41
C LEU A 6 25.43 14.91 22.06
N GLY A 7 24.82 15.87 21.34
CA GLY A 7 23.68 16.65 21.85
C GLY A 7 22.65 16.95 20.78
N SER A 8 21.66 17.78 21.10
CA SER A 8 20.53 18.15 20.21
C SER A 8 20.93 18.83 18.91
N LYS A 9 22.16 19.37 18.82
CA LYS A 9 22.72 19.99 17.61
C LYS A 9 23.63 19.05 16.81
N GLY A 10 23.70 17.78 17.16
CA GLY A 10 24.60 16.78 16.58
C GLY A 10 25.84 16.52 17.44
N TYR A 11 26.90 16.05 16.81
CA TYR A 11 28.19 15.86 17.44
C TYR A 11 28.88 17.19 17.63
N SER A 12 29.20 17.54 18.85
CA SER A 12 29.71 18.87 19.25
C SER A 12 31.16 18.76 19.64
N ILE A 13 32.03 19.63 19.09
CA ILE A 13 33.45 19.67 19.32
C ILE A 13 33.80 21.06 19.80
N TYR A 14 34.56 21.18 20.88
CA TYR A 14 35.09 22.49 21.33
C TYR A 14 36.21 22.95 20.39
N LYS A 15 36.15 24.18 19.92
CA LYS A 15 37.13 24.75 18.96
C LYS A 15 38.56 24.78 19.50
N GLU A 16 38.71 24.89 20.81
CA GLU A 16 40.01 24.81 21.47
C GLU A 16 40.71 23.47 21.32
N CYS A 17 39.94 22.42 21.04
CA CYS A 17 40.44 21.05 20.78
C CYS A 17 40.76 20.79 19.31
N LEU A 18 40.54 21.78 18.44
CA LEU A 18 40.75 21.68 17.00
C LEU A 18 41.78 22.74 16.54
N THR A 19 42.74 22.33 15.74
CA THR A 19 43.58 23.23 15.00
C THR A 19 42.77 24.07 14.00
N ILE A 20 43.30 25.23 13.58
CA ILE A 20 42.67 26.05 12.55
C ILE A 20 42.47 25.26 11.26
N GLN A 21 43.43 24.42 10.88
CA GLN A 21 43.37 23.60 9.69
C GLN A 21 42.24 22.57 9.77
N GLU A 22 42.05 21.89 10.90
CA GLU A 22 40.95 20.95 11.12
C GLU A 22 39.58 21.66 11.05
N GLN A 23 39.44 22.84 11.61
CA GLN A 23 38.22 23.64 11.50
C GLN A 23 37.91 24.02 10.04
N GLU A 24 38.93 24.34 9.24
CA GLU A 24 38.75 24.60 7.80
C GLU A 24 38.40 23.35 7.01
N CYS A 25 38.99 22.20 7.32
CA CYS A 25 38.62 20.92 6.74
C CYS A 25 37.16 20.60 7.01
N ILE A 26 36.69 20.71 8.24
CA ILE A 26 35.28 20.47 8.61
C ILE A 26 34.35 21.38 7.80
N ARG A 27 34.66 22.70 7.69
CA ARG A 27 33.85 23.63 6.91
C ARG A 27 33.82 23.27 5.44
N LYS A 28 34.92 22.82 4.87
CA LYS A 28 35.02 22.38 3.46
C LYS A 28 34.26 21.10 3.20
N ASP A 29 34.44 20.10 4.04
CA ASP A 29 33.81 18.76 3.88
C ASP A 29 32.30 18.82 4.05
N LEU A 30 31.83 19.68 4.97
CA LEU A 30 30.42 19.82 5.30
C LEU A 30 29.74 21.01 4.58
N MET A 31 30.42 21.64 3.61
CA MET A 31 29.82 22.56 2.68
C MET A 31 29.29 21.81 1.47
N VAL A 32 27.99 21.52 1.46
CA VAL A 32 27.35 20.76 0.39
C VAL A 32 26.72 21.68 -0.64
N LYS A 33 26.83 21.28 -1.89
CA LYS A 33 26.19 21.95 -3.02
C LYS A 33 25.27 20.96 -3.72
N ALA A 34 24.01 21.36 -3.90
CA ALA A 34 23.12 20.57 -4.73
C ALA A 34 23.70 20.53 -6.16
N PHE A 35 23.85 19.34 -6.70
CA PHE A 35 24.38 19.20 -8.06
C PHE A 35 23.27 19.51 -9.07
N VAL A 36 23.46 20.53 -9.88
CA VAL A 36 22.62 20.89 -11.03
C VAL A 36 23.51 20.87 -12.28
N PRO A 37 23.00 20.40 -13.44
CA PRO A 37 23.78 20.45 -14.68
C PRO A 37 24.32 21.87 -14.95
N LYS A 38 25.55 21.98 -15.46
CA LYS A 38 26.18 23.27 -15.77
C LYS A 38 25.36 24.13 -16.76
N SER A 39 24.44 23.50 -17.50
CA SER A 39 23.51 24.16 -18.42
C SER A 39 22.33 24.86 -17.74
N CYS A 40 22.10 24.66 -16.45
CA CYS A 40 21.05 25.37 -15.74
C CYS A 40 21.51 26.78 -15.39
N MET A 41 20.71 27.79 -15.76
CA MET A 41 21.01 29.22 -15.51
C MET A 41 21.17 29.54 -14.02
N ASN A 42 20.45 28.86 -13.14
CA ASN A 42 20.54 29.05 -11.69
C ASN A 42 21.32 27.89 -11.06
N GLN A 43 22.58 28.11 -10.75
CA GLN A 43 23.38 27.19 -9.95
C GLN A 43 23.03 27.35 -8.47
N PRO A 44 22.69 26.25 -7.73
CA PRO A 44 22.39 26.35 -6.32
C PRO A 44 23.61 26.83 -5.53
N THR A 45 23.39 27.73 -4.58
CA THR A 45 24.43 28.14 -3.65
C THR A 45 24.78 26.98 -2.73
N PRO A 46 26.09 26.75 -2.45
CA PRO A 46 26.49 25.80 -1.42
C PRO A 46 25.89 26.23 -0.06
N PHE A 47 25.51 25.23 0.74
CA PHE A 47 25.03 25.46 2.09
C PHE A 47 25.74 24.54 3.08
N PRO A 48 25.99 25.02 4.32
CA PRO A 48 26.64 24.22 5.35
C PRO A 48 25.64 23.22 5.96
N ILE A 49 26.08 21.98 6.14
CA ILE A 49 25.39 20.97 6.95
C ILE A 49 26.01 20.85 8.36
N TYR A 50 26.84 21.80 8.72
CA TYR A 50 27.35 22.04 10.07
C TYR A 50 26.78 23.34 10.63
N ARG A 51 26.88 23.48 11.95
CA ARG A 51 26.65 24.77 12.62
C ARG A 51 27.87 25.10 13.49
N GLU A 52 28.07 26.37 13.79
CA GLU A 52 29.12 26.79 14.68
C GLU A 52 28.69 27.91 15.61
N SER A 53 29.33 27.97 16.75
CA SER A 53 29.30 29.10 17.70
C SER A 53 30.71 29.60 17.91
N PRO A 54 30.91 30.69 18.66
CA PRO A 54 32.25 31.17 18.98
C PRO A 54 33.17 30.07 19.56
N LEU A 55 32.61 29.17 20.38
CA LEU A 55 33.39 28.17 21.12
C LEU A 55 33.29 26.74 20.59
N LYS A 56 32.34 26.45 19.69
CA LYS A 56 32.02 25.05 19.31
C LYS A 56 31.69 24.90 17.84
N MET A 57 32.02 23.75 17.29
CA MET A 57 31.50 23.26 16.04
C MET A 57 30.49 22.14 16.29
N TYR A 58 29.39 22.12 15.52
CA TYR A 58 28.33 21.13 15.56
C TYR A 58 28.26 20.48 14.20
N VAL A 59 28.59 19.19 14.14
CA VAL A 59 28.67 18.42 12.90
C VAL A 59 27.64 17.30 12.91
N PRO A 60 27.28 16.74 11.74
CA PRO A 60 26.45 15.54 11.69
C PRO A 60 27.02 14.44 12.56
N ARG A 61 26.14 13.71 13.26
CA ARG A 61 26.54 12.69 14.24
C ARG A 61 27.57 11.71 13.68
N PHE A 62 27.30 11.12 12.53
CA PHE A 62 28.16 10.08 11.96
C PHE A 62 29.46 10.63 11.41
N TYR A 63 29.48 11.85 10.90
CA TYR A 63 30.71 12.54 10.56
C TYR A 63 31.59 12.71 11.79
N GLY A 64 31.00 13.10 12.92
CA GLY A 64 31.72 13.22 14.19
C GLY A 64 32.27 11.88 14.69
N LEU A 65 31.43 10.83 14.71
CA LEU A 65 31.84 9.48 15.13
C LEU A 65 32.96 8.90 14.25
N GLU A 66 32.89 9.11 12.93
CA GLU A 66 33.86 8.57 11.97
C GLU A 66 35.22 9.27 12.06
N ASN A 67 35.24 10.59 12.26
CA ASN A 67 36.46 11.37 12.21
C ASN A 67 37.07 11.65 13.61
N TYR A 68 36.26 11.63 14.68
CA TYR A 68 36.67 12.00 16.05
C TYR A 68 36.39 10.90 17.09
N GLY A 69 35.80 9.77 16.68
CA GLY A 69 35.49 8.64 17.57
C GLY A 69 34.27 8.86 18.46
N GLU A 70 34.14 8.03 19.48
CA GLU A 70 33.02 8.13 20.44
C GLU A 70 33.11 9.43 21.24
N PRO A 71 32.01 10.14 21.46
CA PRO A 71 32.02 11.38 22.24
C PRO A 71 32.28 11.10 23.71
N ASP A 72 32.98 12.04 24.38
CA ASP A 72 33.25 11.93 25.82
C ASP A 72 31.96 11.93 26.65
N GLU A 73 30.89 12.57 26.16
CA GLU A 73 29.60 12.62 26.82
C GLU A 73 28.46 12.45 25.82
N ASN A 74 27.43 11.71 26.22
CA ASN A 74 26.15 11.65 25.53
C ASN A 74 25.09 12.44 26.31
N ARG A 75 24.64 13.57 25.73
CA ARG A 75 23.63 14.48 26.31
C ARG A 75 22.28 14.36 25.61
N LEU A 76 22.09 13.36 24.75
CA LEU A 76 20.79 13.10 24.12
C LEU A 76 19.81 12.55 25.14
N SER A 77 18.58 13.01 25.07
CA SER A 77 17.50 12.41 25.82
C SER A 77 17.17 11.03 25.26
N GLU A 78 16.89 10.06 26.12
CA GLU A 78 16.37 8.75 25.72
C GLU A 78 14.92 8.82 25.22
N GLY A 79 14.27 9.95 25.40
CA GLY A 79 12.86 10.15 25.10
C GLY A 79 11.93 9.50 26.11
N LYS A 80 10.63 9.76 25.99
CA LYS A 80 9.60 9.15 26.82
C LYS A 80 9.23 7.77 26.35
N ASP A 81 9.01 6.86 27.30
CA ASP A 81 8.43 5.55 27.01
C ASP A 81 6.93 5.68 26.73
N ILE A 82 6.46 4.86 25.81
CA ILE A 82 5.04 4.68 25.47
C ILE A 82 4.72 3.19 25.55
N ASN A 83 3.44 2.86 25.64
CA ASN A 83 3.00 1.46 25.65
C ASN A 83 1.94 1.28 24.57
N LEU A 84 2.34 0.74 23.42
CA LEU A 84 1.47 0.53 22.29
C LEU A 84 1.49 -0.92 21.84
N ASN A 85 0.31 -1.49 21.65
CA ASN A 85 0.15 -2.84 21.14
C ASN A 85 -0.13 -2.81 19.63
N PHE A 86 0.77 -3.41 18.83
CA PHE A 86 0.59 -3.53 17.41
C PHE A 86 -0.49 -4.57 17.09
N LYS A 87 -1.62 -4.11 16.53
CA LYS A 87 -2.70 -4.98 16.05
C LYS A 87 -2.46 -5.34 14.60
N GLY A 88 -1.83 -6.48 14.37
CA GLY A 88 -1.53 -7.00 13.02
C GLY A 88 -0.38 -8.01 13.03
N GLY A 89 -0.20 -8.74 11.94
CA GLY A 89 0.89 -9.68 11.74
C GLY A 89 1.97 -9.13 10.79
N LEU A 90 3.25 -9.26 11.18
CA LEU A 90 4.34 -9.11 10.22
C LEU A 90 4.46 -10.39 9.39
N ARG A 91 4.69 -10.22 8.09
CA ARG A 91 5.01 -11.35 7.19
C ARG A 91 6.36 -11.96 7.55
N ASP A 92 6.58 -13.22 7.17
CA ASP A 92 7.85 -13.91 7.45
C ASP A 92 9.04 -13.20 6.81
N ILE A 93 8.89 -12.63 5.62
CA ILE A 93 9.93 -11.80 4.99
C ILE A 93 10.17 -10.48 5.76
N GLN A 94 9.17 -9.94 6.44
CA GLN A 94 9.29 -8.70 7.21
C GLN A 94 9.85 -8.92 8.61
N LYS A 95 9.54 -10.07 9.24
CA LYS A 95 10.04 -10.43 10.58
C LYS A 95 11.58 -10.36 10.68
N PRO A 96 12.35 -10.98 9.77
CA PRO A 96 13.81 -10.88 9.80
C PRO A 96 14.31 -9.46 9.51
N ILE A 97 13.64 -8.69 8.65
CA ILE A 97 14.01 -7.30 8.37
C ILE A 97 13.84 -6.45 9.63
N VAL A 98 12.68 -6.52 10.28
CA VAL A 98 12.41 -5.79 11.52
C VAL A 98 13.37 -6.24 12.62
N LYS A 99 13.59 -7.55 12.80
CA LYS A 99 14.54 -8.08 13.79
C LYS A 99 15.97 -7.58 13.55
N LYS A 100 16.43 -7.57 12.29
CA LYS A 100 17.76 -7.08 11.90
C LYS A 100 17.87 -5.58 12.15
N TYR A 101 16.84 -4.80 11.76
CA TYR A 101 16.78 -3.37 12.02
C TYR A 101 16.87 -3.07 13.53
N LEU A 102 16.04 -3.72 14.35
CA LEU A 102 16.04 -3.50 15.79
C LEU A 102 17.38 -3.87 16.45
N LYS A 103 18.01 -4.96 16.01
CA LYS A 103 19.36 -5.32 16.47
C LYS A 103 20.39 -4.25 16.11
N HIS A 104 20.34 -3.75 14.86
CA HIS A 104 21.24 -2.69 14.39
C HIS A 104 20.97 -1.37 15.11
N ALA A 105 19.72 -0.97 15.25
CA ALA A 105 19.32 0.28 15.89
C ALA A 105 19.70 0.33 17.38
N LYS A 106 19.67 -0.80 18.09
CA LYS A 106 20.13 -0.89 19.49
C LYS A 106 21.62 -0.62 19.64
N ILE A 107 22.43 -0.95 18.65
CA ILE A 107 23.90 -0.77 18.69
C ILE A 107 24.25 0.63 18.18
N ASN A 108 23.68 1.04 17.04
CA ASN A 108 24.08 2.25 16.32
C ASN A 108 23.14 3.45 16.56
N ASN A 109 22.03 3.24 17.30
CA ASN A 109 20.97 4.24 17.56
C ASN A 109 20.39 4.87 16.28
N CYS A 110 20.45 4.19 15.15
CA CYS A 110 19.87 4.56 13.87
C CYS A 110 19.78 3.35 12.96
N GLY A 111 19.16 3.51 11.80
CA GLY A 111 19.16 2.51 10.74
C GLY A 111 18.40 3.00 9.51
N LEU A 112 18.79 2.51 8.35
CA LEU A 112 18.07 2.70 7.09
C LEU A 112 17.41 1.39 6.70
N ILE A 113 16.10 1.43 6.41
CA ILE A 113 15.37 0.30 5.84
C ILE A 113 15.13 0.61 4.37
N GLU A 114 15.92 0.01 3.51
CA GLU A 114 15.70 0.06 2.07
C GLU A 114 14.98 -1.21 1.62
N ILE A 115 13.76 -1.05 1.11
CA ILE A 115 12.92 -2.14 0.62
C ILE A 115 12.37 -1.74 -0.73
N TYR A 116 12.48 -2.65 -1.70
CA TYR A 116 11.90 -2.43 -3.01
C TYR A 116 10.38 -2.26 -2.93
N CYS A 117 9.86 -1.36 -3.75
CA CYS A 117 8.42 -1.13 -3.85
C CYS A 117 7.70 -2.44 -4.22
N GLY A 118 6.64 -2.77 -3.49
CA GLY A 118 5.90 -4.01 -3.74
C GLY A 118 6.45 -5.26 -3.05
N ALA A 119 7.35 -5.12 -2.06
CA ALA A 119 7.77 -6.25 -1.23
C ALA A 119 6.58 -6.89 -0.51
N GLY A 120 5.77 -7.59 -1.27
CA GLY A 120 4.78 -8.46 -0.71
C GLY A 120 3.40 -8.57 -1.30
N LYS A 121 3.00 -7.92 -2.40
CA LYS A 121 1.63 -8.09 -2.90
C LYS A 121 1.52 -7.87 -4.39
N CYS A 122 1.55 -8.97 -5.10
CA CYS A 122 1.47 -8.92 -6.54
C CYS A 122 0.52 -10.00 -7.05
N LEU A 123 -0.05 -9.73 -8.20
CA LEU A 123 -0.99 -10.57 -8.91
C LEU A 123 -0.29 -11.24 -10.08
N GLY A 124 -0.79 -12.41 -10.50
CA GLY A 124 -0.35 -13.05 -11.72
C GLY A 124 -0.77 -12.26 -12.97
N ILE A 125 -0.06 -12.50 -14.07
CA ILE A 125 -0.39 -11.95 -15.38
C ILE A 125 -1.87 -12.20 -15.72
N ASP A 126 -2.46 -11.30 -16.49
CA ASP A 126 -3.85 -11.34 -16.97
C ASP A 126 -4.92 -11.26 -15.86
N THR A 127 -4.55 -10.95 -14.62
CA THR A 127 -5.53 -10.69 -13.57
C THR A 127 -6.32 -9.42 -13.89
N PRO A 128 -7.66 -9.51 -14.04
CA PRO A 128 -8.49 -8.35 -14.35
C PRO A 128 -8.69 -7.48 -13.10
N ILE A 129 -8.51 -6.17 -13.26
CA ILE A 129 -8.67 -5.15 -12.23
C ILE A 129 -9.84 -4.25 -12.59
N LEU A 130 -10.73 -3.98 -11.63
CA LEU A 130 -11.83 -3.05 -11.81
C LEU A 130 -11.32 -1.62 -11.64
N MET A 131 -11.42 -0.83 -12.71
CA MET A 131 -11.07 0.59 -12.70
C MET A 131 -12.23 1.43 -12.11
N TYR A 132 -11.92 2.63 -11.63
CA TYR A 132 -12.91 3.50 -11.00
C TYR A 132 -14.03 3.96 -11.96
N ASP A 133 -13.74 4.06 -13.24
CA ASP A 133 -14.71 4.39 -14.29
C ASP A 133 -15.64 3.21 -14.66
N GLY A 134 -15.40 2.03 -14.08
CA GLY A 134 -16.12 0.77 -14.32
C GLY A 134 -15.50 -0.10 -15.41
N SER A 135 -14.49 0.36 -16.14
CA SER A 135 -13.76 -0.47 -17.09
C SER A 135 -12.93 -1.56 -16.39
N ILE A 136 -12.59 -2.62 -17.12
CA ILE A 136 -11.70 -3.67 -16.63
C ILE A 136 -10.38 -3.59 -17.38
N LYS A 137 -9.27 -3.59 -16.64
CA LYS A 137 -7.92 -3.54 -17.19
C LYS A 137 -7.08 -4.67 -16.62
N LEU A 138 -6.17 -5.23 -17.43
CA LEU A 138 -5.29 -6.29 -16.95
C LEU A 138 -4.18 -5.70 -16.06
N VAL A 139 -3.77 -6.44 -15.03
CA VAL A 139 -2.83 -5.97 -14.01
C VAL A 139 -1.50 -5.48 -14.60
N GLN A 140 -1.00 -6.11 -15.67
CA GLN A 140 0.24 -5.71 -16.35
C GLN A 140 0.14 -4.37 -17.08
N ASP A 141 -1.08 -3.95 -17.45
CA ASP A 141 -1.35 -2.72 -18.21
C ASP A 141 -1.66 -1.52 -17.33
N ILE A 142 -1.76 -1.72 -16.01
CA ILE A 142 -1.98 -0.65 -15.04
C ILE A 142 -0.79 0.31 -15.02
N LYS A 143 -1.08 1.61 -14.99
CA LYS A 143 -0.09 2.71 -14.98
C LYS A 143 -0.21 3.54 -13.72
N ILE A 144 0.88 4.23 -13.36
CA ILE A 144 0.88 5.20 -12.26
C ILE A 144 -0.07 6.34 -12.58
N GLY A 145 -0.78 6.83 -11.57
CA GLY A 145 -1.80 7.89 -11.67
C GLY A 145 -3.18 7.39 -12.08
N GLU A 146 -3.34 6.13 -12.51
CA GLU A 146 -4.66 5.56 -12.80
C GLU A 146 -5.44 5.29 -11.51
N GLN A 147 -6.77 5.30 -11.64
CA GLN A 147 -7.68 5.12 -10.52
C GLN A 147 -8.36 3.76 -10.59
N LEU A 148 -8.11 2.92 -9.58
CA LEU A 148 -8.77 1.64 -9.39
C LEU A 148 -10.04 1.82 -8.54
N MET A 149 -10.96 0.87 -8.61
CA MET A 149 -12.13 0.83 -7.74
C MET A 149 -11.75 0.31 -6.35
N GLY A 150 -12.06 1.09 -5.32
CA GLY A 150 -11.93 0.67 -3.93
C GLY A 150 -13.12 -0.15 -3.45
N ASP A 151 -12.94 -0.88 -2.36
CA ASP A 151 -13.96 -1.71 -1.71
C ASP A 151 -15.14 -0.89 -1.13
N ASP A 152 -14.96 0.42 -0.99
CA ASP A 152 -15.95 1.40 -0.55
C ASP A 152 -16.53 2.24 -1.70
N SER A 153 -16.35 1.80 -2.95
CA SER A 153 -16.76 2.50 -4.18
C SER A 153 -16.08 3.88 -4.37
N THR A 154 -14.94 4.13 -3.72
CA THR A 154 -14.15 5.36 -3.92
C THR A 154 -12.86 5.07 -4.69
N PRO A 155 -12.28 6.07 -5.39
CA PRO A 155 -11.08 5.83 -6.21
C PRO A 155 -9.87 5.48 -5.36
N ARG A 156 -9.03 4.61 -5.89
CA ARG A 156 -7.69 4.25 -5.42
C ARG A 156 -6.68 4.64 -6.48
N GLU A 157 -5.92 5.67 -6.22
CA GLU A 157 -4.86 6.11 -7.12
C GLU A 157 -3.66 5.16 -7.06
N VAL A 158 -3.15 4.76 -8.21
CA VAL A 158 -1.93 3.95 -8.35
C VAL A 158 -0.72 4.85 -8.16
N LEU A 159 0.03 4.62 -7.09
CA LEU A 159 1.19 5.42 -6.70
C LEU A 159 2.49 4.90 -7.30
N THR A 160 2.70 3.58 -7.27
CA THR A 160 3.90 2.90 -7.78
C THR A 160 3.55 1.57 -8.41
N LEU A 161 4.46 1.02 -9.23
CA LEU A 161 4.33 -0.31 -9.84
C LEU A 161 5.42 -1.24 -9.32
N ALA A 162 5.09 -2.52 -9.18
CA ALA A 162 6.02 -3.59 -8.83
C ALA A 162 5.98 -4.71 -9.88
N ARG A 163 7.16 -5.24 -10.22
CA ARG A 163 7.33 -6.34 -11.16
C ARG A 163 8.46 -7.24 -10.65
N GLY A 164 8.32 -8.54 -10.83
CA GLY A 164 9.32 -9.52 -10.44
C GLY A 164 8.86 -10.93 -10.73
N SER A 165 9.55 -11.94 -10.18
CA SER A 165 9.21 -13.36 -10.33
C SER A 165 9.44 -14.09 -9.01
N GLU A 166 8.45 -14.86 -8.56
CA GLU A 166 8.53 -15.71 -7.38
C GLU A 166 7.53 -16.88 -7.45
N MET A 167 7.46 -17.67 -6.38
CA MET A 167 6.45 -18.72 -6.28
C MET A 167 5.05 -18.10 -6.25
N MET A 168 4.18 -18.53 -7.16
CA MET A 168 2.80 -18.07 -7.26
C MET A 168 1.85 -19.10 -6.63
N TYR A 169 0.69 -18.61 -6.19
CA TYR A 169 -0.41 -19.40 -5.64
C TYR A 169 -1.69 -19.11 -6.40
N LYS A 170 -2.43 -20.16 -6.70
CA LYS A 170 -3.75 -20.06 -7.32
C LYS A 170 -4.81 -20.02 -6.21
N ILE A 171 -5.65 -19.02 -6.27
CA ILE A 171 -6.83 -18.88 -5.43
C ILE A 171 -8.04 -19.23 -6.26
N SER A 172 -8.79 -20.22 -5.84
CA SER A 172 -10.01 -20.67 -6.53
C SER A 172 -11.20 -20.55 -5.59
N SER A 173 -12.30 -19.96 -6.05
CA SER A 173 -13.53 -19.92 -5.28
C SER A 173 -14.45 -21.11 -5.61
N ASP A 174 -15.29 -21.48 -4.67
CA ASP A 174 -16.35 -22.48 -4.87
C ASP A 174 -17.42 -22.03 -5.89
N LYS A 175 -17.36 -20.77 -6.34
CA LYS A 175 -18.22 -20.17 -7.38
C LYS A 175 -17.57 -20.11 -8.75
N GLY A 176 -16.35 -20.64 -8.89
CA GLY A 176 -15.63 -20.76 -10.16
C GLY A 176 -14.73 -19.58 -10.52
N ASP A 177 -14.71 -18.50 -9.74
CA ASP A 177 -13.77 -17.40 -9.96
C ASP A 177 -12.37 -17.82 -9.50
N THR A 178 -11.33 -17.44 -10.26
CA THR A 178 -9.93 -17.76 -9.95
C THR A 178 -9.01 -16.57 -10.22
N TYR A 179 -7.99 -16.40 -9.38
CA TYR A 179 -6.91 -15.44 -9.60
C TYR A 179 -5.59 -15.99 -9.06
N ILE A 180 -4.48 -15.45 -9.54
CA ILE A 180 -3.14 -15.89 -9.15
C ILE A 180 -2.45 -14.77 -8.40
N VAL A 181 -1.74 -15.12 -7.33
CA VAL A 181 -1.03 -14.19 -6.46
C VAL A 181 0.35 -14.73 -6.09
N ASN A 182 1.26 -13.86 -5.70
CA ASN A 182 2.57 -14.25 -5.21
C ASN A 182 2.50 -14.79 -3.76
N GLU A 183 3.52 -15.51 -3.31
CA GLU A 183 3.59 -16.13 -1.97
C GLU A 183 3.42 -15.11 -0.83
N SER A 184 3.93 -13.90 -1.05
CA SER A 184 3.83 -12.82 -0.08
C SER A 184 2.47 -12.11 -0.06
N HIS A 185 1.51 -12.53 -0.88
CA HIS A 185 0.20 -11.86 -0.98
C HIS A 185 -0.61 -11.98 0.33
N ILE A 186 -1.35 -10.91 0.64
CA ILE A 186 -2.31 -10.92 1.75
C ILE A 186 -3.72 -11.04 1.20
N LEU A 187 -4.38 -12.06 1.65
CA LEU A 187 -5.78 -12.28 1.38
C LEU A 187 -6.60 -11.38 2.33
N SER A 188 -7.53 -10.59 1.78
CA SER A 188 -8.55 -9.91 2.56
C SER A 188 -9.77 -10.83 2.64
N LEU A 189 -10.03 -11.39 3.82
CA LEU A 189 -11.07 -12.38 4.04
C LEU A 189 -12.08 -11.87 5.05
N LYS A 190 -13.33 -12.30 4.92
CA LYS A 190 -14.38 -12.00 5.88
C LYS A 190 -14.54 -13.15 6.87
N CYS A 191 -14.50 -12.83 8.15
CA CYS A 191 -14.79 -13.78 9.21
C CYS A 191 -16.30 -14.01 9.29
N VAL A 192 -16.80 -15.15 8.81
CA VAL A 192 -18.23 -15.42 8.74
C VAL A 192 -18.80 -15.97 10.05
N ARG A 193 -17.93 -16.40 10.95
CA ARG A 193 -18.26 -16.95 12.26
C ARG A 193 -17.17 -16.54 13.27
N ALA A 194 -17.55 -15.96 14.39
CA ALA A 194 -16.59 -15.56 15.43
C ALA A 194 -15.64 -16.71 15.80
N TYR A 195 -14.36 -16.42 15.93
CA TYR A 195 -13.33 -17.41 16.26
C TYR A 195 -12.56 -16.98 17.49
N LYS A 196 -12.86 -17.61 18.62
CA LYS A 196 -12.32 -17.29 19.96
C LYS A 196 -12.42 -15.77 20.21
N ASP A 197 -11.46 -15.21 20.92
CA ASP A 197 -11.31 -13.75 21.09
C ASP A 197 -10.47 -13.09 19.98
N LEU A 198 -10.10 -13.88 18.93
CA LEU A 198 -9.18 -13.42 17.89
C LEU A 198 -9.89 -12.64 16.78
N TYR A 199 -11.04 -13.14 16.31
CA TYR A 199 -11.80 -12.50 15.22
C TYR A 199 -13.29 -12.46 15.52
N LYS A 200 -13.92 -11.30 15.23
CA LYS A 200 -15.36 -11.10 15.37
C LYS A 200 -16.10 -11.51 14.10
N LYS A 201 -17.35 -11.92 14.23
CA LYS A 201 -18.22 -12.16 13.06
C LYS A 201 -18.32 -10.88 12.21
N ASN A 202 -18.22 -11.01 10.90
CA ASN A 202 -18.23 -9.96 9.88
C ASN A 202 -16.98 -9.06 9.87
N GLU A 203 -15.97 -9.30 10.67
CA GLU A 203 -14.69 -8.62 10.61
C GLU A 203 -13.95 -8.97 9.32
N ILE A 204 -13.26 -7.98 8.70
CA ILE A 204 -12.38 -8.21 7.58
C ILE A 204 -10.98 -8.46 8.10
N VAL A 205 -10.48 -9.65 7.83
CA VAL A 205 -9.18 -10.16 8.28
C VAL A 205 -8.21 -10.15 7.10
N ASP A 206 -7.12 -9.42 7.23
CA ASP A 206 -6.03 -9.40 6.27
C ASP A 206 -4.96 -10.41 6.72
N ILE A 207 -4.86 -11.55 6.03
CA ILE A 207 -4.01 -12.70 6.40
C ILE A 207 -3.07 -13.08 5.25
N SER A 208 -1.80 -13.40 5.55
CA SER A 208 -0.88 -13.88 4.51
C SER A 208 -1.27 -15.28 4.02
N ILE A 209 -0.89 -15.62 2.78
CA ILE A 209 -1.12 -16.98 2.24
C ILE A 209 -0.57 -18.04 3.19
N LYS A 210 0.64 -17.85 3.70
CA LYS A 210 1.28 -18.80 4.61
C LYS A 210 0.55 -18.93 5.93
N ASP A 211 0.14 -17.80 6.53
CA ASP A 211 -0.61 -17.81 7.78
C ASP A 211 -2.01 -18.40 7.57
N TYR A 212 -2.63 -18.16 6.40
CA TYR A 212 -3.90 -18.78 6.04
C TYR A 212 -3.77 -20.31 5.93
N LEU A 213 -2.73 -20.82 5.25
CA LEU A 213 -2.51 -22.25 5.11
C LEU A 213 -2.18 -22.95 6.45
N ASN A 214 -1.58 -22.21 7.39
CA ASN A 214 -1.29 -22.68 8.75
C ASN A 214 -2.41 -22.36 9.75
N PHE A 215 -3.49 -21.70 9.31
CA PHE A 215 -4.61 -21.35 10.19
C PHE A 215 -5.35 -22.62 10.63
N PRO A 216 -5.73 -22.74 11.90
CA PRO A 216 -6.52 -23.88 12.36
C PRO A 216 -7.79 -24.04 11.52
N PHE A 217 -8.17 -25.30 11.21
CA PHE A 217 -9.32 -25.66 10.35
C PHE A 217 -9.14 -25.40 8.85
N VAL A 218 -7.93 -25.10 8.38
CA VAL A 218 -7.64 -25.19 6.94
C VAL A 218 -7.37 -26.66 6.61
N PHE A 219 -8.21 -27.22 5.77
CA PHE A 219 -8.05 -28.58 5.23
C PHE A 219 -8.03 -28.53 3.71
N ASN A 220 -7.01 -29.11 3.10
CA ASN A 220 -6.78 -29.04 1.65
C ASN A 220 -6.87 -27.61 1.07
N GLY A 221 -6.30 -26.63 1.78
CA GLY A 221 -6.28 -25.22 1.34
C GLY A 221 -7.60 -24.47 1.49
N THR A 222 -8.62 -25.05 2.13
CA THR A 222 -9.94 -24.42 2.35
C THR A 222 -10.23 -24.17 3.83
N ASN A 223 -11.06 -23.17 4.12
CA ASN A 223 -11.47 -22.80 5.47
C ASN A 223 -12.94 -22.37 5.51
N ASP A 224 -13.64 -22.71 6.60
CA ASP A 224 -15.06 -22.38 6.81
C ASP A 224 -15.30 -21.15 7.70
N ILE A 225 -14.25 -20.52 8.21
CA ILE A 225 -14.31 -19.35 9.10
C ILE A 225 -13.94 -18.09 8.36
N LEU A 226 -12.81 -18.12 7.62
CA LEU A 226 -12.30 -17.02 6.83
C LEU A 226 -12.62 -17.26 5.36
N MET A 227 -13.52 -16.48 4.80
CA MET A 227 -13.99 -16.61 3.43
C MET A 227 -13.58 -15.42 2.57
N GLY A 228 -13.29 -15.66 1.29
CA GLY A 228 -13.24 -14.60 0.30
C GLY A 228 -14.58 -13.87 0.23
N TYR A 229 -14.58 -12.60 -0.12
CA TYR A 229 -15.81 -11.83 -0.23
C TYR A 229 -15.80 -10.88 -1.41
N LYS A 230 -17.00 -10.61 -1.93
CA LYS A 230 -17.26 -9.59 -2.93
C LYS A 230 -17.96 -8.41 -2.28
N THR A 231 -17.80 -7.23 -2.87
CA THR A 231 -18.44 -6.00 -2.39
C THR A 231 -19.32 -5.41 -3.50
N PRO A 232 -20.51 -4.88 -3.18
CA PRO A 232 -21.28 -4.11 -4.15
C PRO A 232 -20.56 -2.82 -4.48
N ILE A 233 -20.75 -2.32 -5.70
CA ILE A 233 -20.11 -1.10 -6.18
C ILE A 233 -21.17 -0.08 -6.57
N LEU A 234 -21.06 1.11 -6.02
CA LEU A 234 -21.96 2.22 -6.31
C LEU A 234 -21.33 3.17 -7.33
N PHE A 235 -21.90 3.21 -8.53
CA PHE A 235 -21.53 4.17 -9.56
C PHE A 235 -22.35 5.46 -9.46
N TYR A 236 -21.78 6.56 -9.96
CA TYR A 236 -22.51 7.83 -10.06
C TYR A 236 -23.63 7.74 -11.08
N LYS A 237 -24.73 8.45 -10.80
CA LYS A 237 -25.87 8.55 -11.70
C LYS A 237 -25.48 9.31 -12.97
N LYS A 238 -25.71 8.68 -14.12
CA LYS A 238 -25.57 9.25 -15.46
C LYS A 238 -26.94 9.32 -16.12
N LYS A 239 -27.18 10.36 -16.91
CA LYS A 239 -28.44 10.50 -17.66
C LYS A 239 -28.48 9.44 -18.77
N VAL A 240 -29.59 8.72 -18.87
CA VAL A 240 -29.87 7.72 -19.91
C VAL A 240 -31.00 8.17 -20.80
N THR A 241 -31.01 7.74 -22.06
CA THR A 241 -31.99 8.14 -23.09
C THR A 241 -33.21 7.26 -23.08
N ILE A 242 -33.06 5.97 -22.83
CA ILE A 242 -34.15 4.99 -22.78
C ILE A 242 -34.40 4.63 -21.31
N ASP A 243 -35.66 4.44 -20.95
CA ASP A 243 -36.04 3.92 -19.64
C ASP A 243 -35.23 2.63 -19.33
N PRO A 244 -34.58 2.53 -18.19
CA PRO A 244 -33.67 1.42 -17.90
C PRO A 244 -34.31 0.04 -17.95
N TYR A 245 -35.58 -0.10 -17.50
CA TYR A 245 -36.29 -1.36 -17.59
C TYR A 245 -36.56 -1.74 -19.05
N ASN A 246 -37.06 -0.78 -19.84
CA ASN A 246 -37.35 -0.97 -21.27
C ASN A 246 -36.07 -1.27 -22.04
N TYR A 247 -34.94 -0.60 -21.71
CA TYR A 247 -33.64 -0.92 -22.29
C TYR A 247 -33.27 -2.40 -22.06
N GLY A 248 -33.31 -2.88 -20.81
CA GLY A 248 -33.02 -4.27 -20.47
C GLY A 248 -33.98 -5.27 -21.14
N ASN A 249 -35.26 -4.94 -21.21
CA ASN A 249 -36.30 -5.79 -21.83
C ASN A 249 -36.23 -5.80 -23.37
N ASN A 250 -35.60 -4.80 -23.98
CA ASN A 250 -35.43 -4.72 -25.44
C ASN A 250 -34.18 -5.43 -25.97
N LEU A 251 -33.23 -5.83 -25.08
CA LEU A 251 -32.07 -6.62 -25.49
C LEU A 251 -32.51 -7.91 -26.19
N THR A 252 -31.70 -8.38 -27.13
CA THR A 252 -31.97 -9.63 -27.88
C THR A 252 -30.83 -10.63 -27.65
N SER A 253 -31.03 -11.89 -28.00
CA SER A 253 -29.96 -12.90 -27.94
C SER A 253 -28.77 -12.56 -28.83
N SER A 254 -28.96 -11.73 -29.85
CA SER A 254 -27.93 -11.22 -30.75
C SER A 254 -27.25 -9.96 -30.23
N THR A 255 -27.74 -9.36 -29.14
CA THR A 255 -27.08 -8.20 -28.52
C THR A 255 -25.68 -8.60 -28.04
N LEU A 256 -24.66 -7.87 -28.47
CA LEU A 256 -23.27 -8.19 -28.14
C LEU A 256 -22.91 -7.80 -26.71
N SER A 257 -23.30 -6.60 -26.25
CA SER A 257 -22.95 -6.08 -24.91
C SER A 257 -23.96 -5.04 -24.43
N ILE A 258 -23.98 -4.80 -23.11
CA ILE A 258 -24.75 -3.70 -22.50
C ILE A 258 -23.93 -2.43 -22.62
N GLU A 259 -24.54 -1.35 -23.07
CA GLU A 259 -23.87 -0.03 -23.16
C GLU A 259 -23.35 0.42 -21.80
N ASN A 260 -22.12 0.94 -21.78
CA ASN A 260 -21.46 1.37 -20.55
C ASN A 260 -22.26 2.43 -19.76
N ILE A 261 -23.07 3.24 -20.45
CA ILE A 261 -23.91 4.25 -19.79
C ILE A 261 -25.01 3.62 -18.92
N TYR A 262 -25.44 2.40 -19.20
CA TYR A 262 -26.38 1.62 -18.38
C TYR A 262 -25.66 0.70 -17.40
N LYS A 263 -24.54 0.09 -17.83
CA LYS A 263 -23.75 -0.83 -17.03
C LYS A 263 -23.02 -0.15 -15.87
N HIS A 264 -22.37 1.00 -16.12
CA HIS A 264 -21.62 1.77 -15.12
C HIS A 264 -22.43 3.00 -14.66
N ASN A 265 -23.61 2.76 -14.09
CA ASN A 265 -24.55 3.79 -13.63
C ASN A 265 -25.03 3.51 -12.20
N SER A 266 -25.81 4.43 -11.65
CA SER A 266 -26.35 4.31 -10.29
C SER A 266 -27.15 3.01 -10.09
N TRP A 267 -27.21 2.59 -8.84
CA TRP A 267 -27.95 1.40 -8.41
C TRP A 267 -29.37 1.35 -8.99
N GLY A 268 -30.09 2.50 -8.98
CA GLY A 268 -31.44 2.59 -9.52
C GLY A 268 -31.55 2.35 -11.03
N VAL A 269 -30.54 2.72 -11.82
CA VAL A 269 -30.48 2.41 -13.25
C VAL A 269 -30.15 0.93 -13.46
N GLN A 270 -29.14 0.43 -12.81
CA GLN A 270 -28.70 -0.96 -12.94
C GLN A 270 -29.79 -1.96 -12.53
N ILE A 271 -30.51 -1.72 -11.41
CA ILE A 271 -31.54 -2.64 -10.92
C ILE A 271 -32.72 -2.74 -11.89
N ASN A 272 -33.09 -1.61 -12.55
CA ASN A 272 -34.16 -1.61 -13.55
C ASN A 272 -33.72 -2.27 -14.86
N VAL A 273 -32.46 -2.08 -15.29
CA VAL A 273 -31.90 -2.83 -16.43
C VAL A 273 -31.96 -4.32 -16.16
N LEU A 274 -31.49 -4.74 -14.96
CA LEU A 274 -31.51 -6.14 -14.56
C LEU A 274 -32.93 -6.70 -14.50
N ALA A 275 -33.91 -5.93 -14.03
CA ALA A 275 -35.32 -6.33 -14.00
C ALA A 275 -35.87 -6.60 -15.40
N GLY A 276 -35.58 -5.72 -16.37
CA GLY A 276 -35.97 -5.92 -17.77
C GLY A 276 -35.34 -7.16 -18.40
N ILE A 277 -34.06 -7.41 -18.11
CA ILE A 277 -33.32 -8.61 -18.55
C ILE A 277 -33.93 -9.89 -17.94
N ILE A 278 -34.23 -9.89 -16.64
CA ILE A 278 -34.84 -11.01 -15.95
C ILE A 278 -36.21 -11.33 -16.56
N ASP A 279 -37.06 -10.34 -16.75
CA ASP A 279 -38.40 -10.55 -17.30
C ASP A 279 -38.39 -11.08 -18.74
N LYS A 280 -37.31 -10.87 -19.46
CA LYS A 280 -37.15 -11.36 -20.83
C LYS A 280 -36.49 -12.73 -20.92
N PHE A 281 -35.42 -12.96 -20.19
CA PHE A 281 -34.53 -14.10 -20.42
C PHE A 281 -34.46 -15.10 -19.26
N ALA A 282 -34.88 -14.70 -18.05
CA ALA A 282 -34.68 -15.57 -16.89
C ALA A 282 -35.78 -16.63 -16.77
N VAL A 283 -35.37 -17.77 -16.25
CA VAL A 283 -36.26 -18.83 -15.75
C VAL A 283 -36.07 -18.92 -14.23
N ILE A 284 -37.15 -19.04 -13.48
CA ILE A 284 -37.09 -19.24 -12.04
C ILE A 284 -36.88 -20.72 -11.75
N SER A 285 -35.76 -21.04 -11.07
CA SER A 285 -35.43 -22.41 -10.63
C SER A 285 -35.01 -22.37 -9.17
N LYS A 286 -35.66 -23.15 -8.31
CA LYS A 286 -35.34 -23.24 -6.87
C LYS A 286 -35.16 -21.86 -6.18
N ASN A 287 -36.01 -20.90 -6.52
CA ASN A 287 -36.00 -19.53 -5.98
C ASN A 287 -34.75 -18.68 -6.40
N THR A 288 -34.14 -19.01 -7.51
CA THR A 288 -33.06 -18.25 -8.17
C THR A 288 -33.47 -17.89 -9.58
N PHE A 289 -32.89 -16.83 -10.15
CA PHE A 289 -33.03 -16.55 -11.57
C PHE A 289 -31.90 -17.22 -12.35
N GLU A 290 -32.25 -17.97 -13.38
CA GLU A 290 -31.30 -18.61 -14.29
C GLU A 290 -31.42 -17.98 -15.69
N ILE A 291 -30.31 -17.52 -16.26
CA ILE A 291 -30.25 -16.91 -17.59
C ILE A 291 -29.25 -17.69 -18.45
N SER A 292 -29.68 -18.14 -19.63
CA SER A 292 -28.87 -18.91 -20.57
C SER A 292 -29.12 -18.49 -22.02
N ASN A 293 -28.41 -19.11 -22.95
CA ASN A 293 -28.59 -18.91 -24.41
C ASN A 293 -28.34 -17.47 -24.89
N LEU A 294 -27.42 -16.77 -24.27
CA LEU A 294 -26.96 -15.44 -24.66
C LEU A 294 -25.46 -15.47 -25.02
N SER A 295 -25.01 -14.41 -25.71
CA SER A 295 -23.57 -14.27 -26.02
C SER A 295 -22.71 -14.24 -24.77
N GLU A 296 -21.48 -14.73 -24.87
CA GLU A 296 -20.51 -14.73 -23.74
C GLU A 296 -20.28 -13.34 -23.16
N THR A 297 -20.22 -12.31 -24.02
CA THR A 297 -20.06 -10.91 -23.63
C THR A 297 -21.27 -10.36 -22.90
N LEU A 298 -22.47 -10.65 -23.38
CA LEU A 298 -23.71 -10.22 -22.72
C LEU A 298 -23.87 -10.90 -21.35
N LEU A 299 -23.53 -12.19 -21.24
CA LEU A 299 -23.51 -12.88 -19.95
C LEU A 299 -22.51 -12.26 -18.96
N LYS A 300 -21.31 -11.87 -19.41
CA LYS A 300 -20.34 -11.16 -18.57
C LYS A 300 -20.88 -9.81 -18.09
N ASP A 301 -21.56 -9.04 -18.95
CA ASP A 301 -22.15 -7.76 -18.58
C ASP A 301 -23.31 -7.92 -17.59
N ILE A 302 -24.14 -8.95 -17.74
CA ILE A 302 -25.20 -9.28 -16.77
C ILE A 302 -24.59 -9.66 -15.41
N LEU A 303 -23.52 -10.47 -15.40
CA LEU A 303 -22.78 -10.78 -14.16
C LEU A 303 -22.18 -9.54 -13.51
N PHE A 304 -21.63 -8.63 -14.30
CA PHE A 304 -21.10 -7.36 -13.80
C PHE A 304 -22.19 -6.55 -13.08
N ILE A 305 -23.34 -6.34 -13.71
CA ILE A 305 -24.47 -5.62 -13.09
C ILE A 305 -24.97 -6.35 -11.84
N THR A 306 -25.12 -7.68 -11.90
CA THR A 306 -25.57 -8.49 -10.78
C THR A 306 -24.65 -8.32 -9.57
N ARG A 307 -23.34 -8.44 -9.77
CA ARG A 307 -22.31 -8.30 -8.73
C ARG A 307 -22.20 -6.87 -8.21
N SER A 308 -22.29 -5.87 -9.11
CA SER A 308 -22.32 -4.45 -8.75
C SER A 308 -23.47 -4.11 -7.81
N LEU A 309 -24.65 -4.70 -8.04
CA LEU A 309 -25.84 -4.52 -7.21
C LEU A 309 -25.74 -5.24 -5.86
N GLY A 310 -24.74 -6.10 -5.64
CA GLY A 310 -24.57 -6.88 -4.42
C GLY A 310 -25.30 -8.21 -4.40
N PHE A 311 -25.75 -8.70 -5.54
CA PHE A 311 -26.29 -10.04 -5.67
C PHE A 311 -25.19 -11.06 -5.96
N GLU A 312 -25.37 -12.30 -5.50
CA GLU A 312 -24.53 -13.42 -5.87
C GLU A 312 -24.80 -13.81 -7.32
N GLY A 313 -23.81 -13.58 -8.20
CA GLY A 313 -23.87 -14.00 -9.61
C GLY A 313 -22.69 -14.91 -9.94
N TYR A 314 -22.96 -16.07 -10.51
CA TYR A 314 -21.93 -16.96 -11.03
C TYR A 314 -22.39 -17.69 -12.28
N LYS A 315 -21.44 -18.08 -13.12
CA LYS A 315 -21.67 -18.84 -14.33
C LYS A 315 -21.34 -20.30 -14.08
N ASN A 316 -22.26 -21.20 -14.38
CA ASN A 316 -22.04 -22.63 -14.28
C ASN A 316 -21.35 -23.19 -15.54
N LYS A 317 -20.99 -24.48 -15.50
CA LYS A 317 -20.34 -25.20 -16.61
C LYS A 317 -21.18 -25.28 -17.91
N TYR A 318 -22.48 -25.02 -17.83
CA TYR A 318 -23.39 -25.03 -18.98
C TYR A 318 -23.64 -23.63 -19.55
N ASN A 319 -22.77 -22.67 -19.28
CA ASN A 319 -22.91 -21.29 -19.74
C ASN A 319 -24.19 -20.57 -19.28
N THR A 320 -24.74 -20.99 -18.12
CA THR A 320 -25.94 -20.40 -17.50
C THR A 320 -25.49 -19.53 -16.32
N ILE A 321 -25.99 -18.28 -16.27
CA ILE A 321 -25.85 -17.42 -15.10
C ILE A 321 -26.92 -17.79 -14.09
N LYS A 322 -26.51 -17.98 -12.84
CA LYS A 322 -27.40 -18.07 -11.69
C LYS A 322 -27.28 -16.80 -10.87
N ILE A 323 -28.43 -16.19 -10.58
CA ILE A 323 -28.54 -14.99 -9.74
C ILE A 323 -29.24 -15.38 -8.46
N ASN A 324 -28.54 -15.20 -7.36
CA ASN A 324 -28.98 -15.55 -6.02
C ASN A 324 -28.66 -14.40 -5.05
N GLY A 325 -29.18 -14.43 -3.83
CA GLY A 325 -28.85 -13.43 -2.80
C GLY A 325 -30.05 -12.93 -2.03
N GLU A 326 -29.75 -12.17 -1.00
CA GLU A 326 -30.75 -11.48 -0.21
C GLU A 326 -31.33 -10.29 -0.98
N GLY A 327 -32.63 -10.09 -0.89
CA GLY A 327 -33.29 -8.94 -1.55
C GLY A 327 -33.64 -9.14 -3.01
N LEU A 328 -33.46 -10.33 -3.61
CA LEU A 328 -33.84 -10.60 -4.99
C LEU A 328 -35.32 -10.31 -5.30
N GLN A 329 -36.20 -10.50 -4.31
CA GLN A 329 -37.64 -10.19 -4.41
C GLN A 329 -37.91 -8.69 -4.60
N ASN A 330 -36.93 -7.83 -4.28
CA ASN A 330 -37.05 -6.36 -4.42
C ASN A 330 -36.65 -5.89 -5.82
N ILE A 331 -36.15 -6.77 -6.68
CA ILE A 331 -35.90 -6.44 -8.09
C ILE A 331 -37.25 -6.08 -8.73
N PRO A 332 -37.39 -4.91 -9.39
CA PRO A 332 -38.67 -4.43 -9.89
C PRO A 332 -39.10 -5.13 -11.19
N THR A 333 -39.13 -6.46 -11.15
CA THR A 333 -39.63 -7.29 -12.25
C THR A 333 -41.15 -7.19 -12.38
N LYS A 334 -41.67 -7.18 -13.61
CA LYS A 334 -43.09 -7.10 -13.91
C LYS A 334 -43.74 -8.47 -14.14
N LYS A 335 -42.98 -9.41 -14.69
CA LYS A 335 -43.46 -10.76 -15.08
C LYS A 335 -42.99 -11.84 -14.13
N GLN A 336 -41.71 -11.80 -13.75
CA GLN A 336 -41.03 -12.84 -12.96
C GLN A 336 -41.00 -12.45 -11.48
N LYS A 337 -41.71 -13.15 -10.62
CA LYS A 337 -41.71 -12.86 -9.16
C LYS A 337 -41.32 -14.09 -8.34
N LEU A 338 -40.35 -13.92 -7.45
CA LEU A 338 -39.99 -14.93 -6.47
C LEU A 338 -41.03 -15.03 -5.36
N LYS A 339 -41.41 -16.27 -4.99
CA LYS A 339 -42.49 -16.53 -4.03
C LYS A 339 -42.04 -16.43 -2.56
N ARG A 340 -40.75 -16.42 -2.25
CA ARG A 340 -40.23 -16.43 -0.87
C ARG A 340 -39.03 -15.51 -0.72
N ASN A 341 -38.93 -14.85 0.43
CA ASN A 341 -37.72 -14.17 0.84
C ASN A 341 -36.62 -15.20 1.13
N ILE A 342 -35.45 -15.02 0.54
CA ILE A 342 -34.28 -15.83 0.84
C ILE A 342 -33.41 -15.02 1.80
N THR A 343 -33.20 -15.55 2.99
CA THR A 343 -32.17 -15.08 3.92
C THR A 343 -30.94 -15.96 3.68
N LEU A 344 -30.00 -15.52 2.87
CA LEU A 344 -28.72 -16.18 2.73
C LEU A 344 -27.76 -15.59 3.78
N GLN A 345 -27.41 -16.38 4.77
CA GLN A 345 -26.27 -16.05 5.63
C GLN A 345 -25.02 -15.99 4.75
N ASN A 346 -24.43 -14.80 4.61
CA ASN A 346 -23.19 -14.56 3.89
C ASN A 346 -23.22 -14.72 2.34
N GLY A 347 -24.26 -14.28 1.66
CA GLY A 347 -24.43 -14.44 0.20
C GLY A 347 -23.31 -13.86 -0.68
N LEU A 348 -22.53 -12.87 -0.21
CA LEU A 348 -21.36 -12.32 -0.91
C LEU A 348 -20.03 -12.99 -0.48
N CYS A 349 -20.05 -13.95 0.43
CA CYS A 349 -18.88 -14.71 0.85
C CYS A 349 -18.75 -16.00 0.02
N MET A 350 -17.52 -16.41 -0.24
CA MET A 350 -17.20 -17.62 -0.99
C MET A 350 -16.09 -18.39 -0.30
N LYS A 351 -16.21 -19.71 -0.27
CA LYS A 351 -15.10 -20.57 0.13
C LYS A 351 -13.99 -20.42 -0.88
N ILE A 352 -12.76 -20.31 -0.41
CA ILE A 352 -11.59 -20.26 -1.27
C ILE A 352 -10.70 -21.46 -1.01
N THR A 353 -10.05 -21.94 -2.08
CA THR A 353 -8.97 -22.92 -2.04
C THR A 353 -7.69 -22.24 -2.44
N VAL A 354 -6.64 -22.40 -1.65
CA VAL A 354 -5.31 -21.84 -1.89
C VAL A 354 -4.36 -22.98 -2.25
N GLU A 355 -3.86 -22.98 -3.48
CA GLU A 355 -2.98 -24.01 -4.00
C GLU A 355 -1.67 -23.42 -4.52
N LYS A 356 -0.55 -24.11 -4.25
CA LYS A 356 0.75 -23.76 -4.83
C LYS A 356 0.68 -23.95 -6.35
N HIS A 357 1.14 -22.96 -7.11
CA HIS A 357 1.09 -22.97 -8.56
C HIS A 357 2.48 -23.23 -9.17
N LYS A 358 3.15 -22.22 -9.68
CA LYS A 358 4.48 -22.27 -10.29
C LYS A 358 5.27 -20.99 -9.99
N ILE A 359 6.56 -20.99 -10.23
CA ILE A 359 7.35 -19.76 -10.27
C ILE A 359 6.97 -19.03 -11.57
N ASP A 360 6.51 -17.79 -11.44
CA ASP A 360 6.09 -16.98 -12.59
C ASP A 360 6.25 -15.48 -12.29
N ASN A 361 6.09 -14.68 -13.32
CA ASN A 361 6.12 -13.22 -13.18
C ASN A 361 4.90 -12.72 -12.42
N TYR A 362 5.15 -11.75 -11.56
CA TYR A 362 4.11 -11.05 -10.82
C TYR A 362 4.05 -9.57 -11.18
N TYR A 363 2.85 -9.01 -11.04
CA TYR A 363 2.51 -7.62 -11.31
C TYR A 363 1.80 -7.05 -10.10
N GLY A 364 2.32 -5.96 -9.56
CA GLY A 364 1.76 -5.29 -8.40
C GLY A 364 1.83 -3.79 -8.55
N PHE A 365 1.15 -3.11 -7.64
CA PHE A 365 1.12 -1.66 -7.54
C PHE A 365 0.86 -1.25 -6.09
N GLU A 366 1.28 -0.06 -5.73
CA GLU A 366 0.86 0.58 -4.49
C GLU A 366 -0.28 1.55 -4.79
N ILE A 367 -1.26 1.60 -3.89
CA ILE A 367 -2.42 2.48 -3.97
C ILE A 367 -2.62 3.25 -2.67
N ASN A 368 -3.27 4.41 -2.76
CA ASN A 368 -3.62 5.24 -1.61
C ASN A 368 -4.78 4.67 -0.75
N LYS A 369 -5.22 5.42 0.25
CA LYS A 369 -6.30 5.12 1.20
C LYS A 369 -6.09 3.80 1.96
N ASN A 370 -7.17 3.02 2.18
CA ASN A 370 -7.11 1.74 2.92
C ASN A 370 -6.36 0.61 2.19
N ARG A 371 -5.81 0.88 0.99
CA ARG A 371 -5.05 -0.06 0.15
C ARG A 371 -5.83 -1.34 -0.25
N ARG A 372 -7.14 -1.35 -0.11
CA ARG A 372 -8.03 -2.37 -0.67
C ARG A 372 -8.57 -1.89 -2.00
N PHE A 373 -8.59 -2.79 -2.95
CA PHE A 373 -9.15 -2.57 -4.28
C PHE A 373 -9.88 -3.80 -4.76
N VAL A 374 -10.62 -3.65 -5.83
CA VAL A 374 -11.55 -4.66 -6.33
C VAL A 374 -10.99 -5.25 -7.64
N LEU A 375 -10.92 -6.58 -7.70
CA LEU A 375 -10.63 -7.31 -8.93
C LEU A 375 -11.81 -7.23 -9.91
N GLY A 376 -11.58 -7.57 -11.16
CA GLY A 376 -12.63 -7.55 -12.19
C GLY A 376 -13.82 -8.46 -11.91
N ASP A 377 -13.69 -9.42 -11.00
CA ASP A 377 -14.76 -10.30 -10.51
C ASP A 377 -15.43 -9.79 -9.22
N PHE A 378 -15.08 -8.59 -8.75
CA PHE A 378 -15.55 -7.92 -7.52
C PHE A 378 -14.95 -8.48 -6.21
N THR A 379 -13.93 -9.32 -6.28
CA THR A 379 -13.17 -9.77 -5.09
C THR A 379 -12.27 -8.66 -4.54
N VAL A 380 -12.19 -8.52 -3.21
CA VAL A 380 -11.39 -7.48 -2.51
C VAL A 380 -10.01 -7.98 -2.12
N THR A 381 -8.94 -7.14 -2.24
CA THR A 381 -7.54 -7.43 -1.87
C THR A 381 -6.79 -6.20 -1.32
N HIS A 382 -5.59 -6.35 -0.69
CA HIS A 382 -4.94 -5.32 0.17
C HIS A 382 -3.41 -5.11 0.01
N ASN A 383 -2.80 -4.01 0.59
CA ASN A 383 -1.34 -3.66 0.64
C ASN A 383 -0.80 -3.21 2.05
N THR A 384 0.55 -3.27 2.46
CA THR A 384 1.15 -3.51 3.81
C THR A 384 1.93 -2.39 4.54
N VAL A 385 2.18 -2.52 5.94
CA VAL A 385 2.92 -1.56 6.81
C VAL A 385 3.89 -2.26 7.79
N MET A 386 5.22 -1.93 7.77
CA MET A 386 6.26 -2.45 8.68
C MET A 386 6.70 -1.46 9.76
N ALA A 387 6.76 -0.18 9.44
CA ALA A 387 7.32 0.84 10.33
C ALA A 387 6.57 0.97 11.66
N LEU A 388 5.24 0.80 11.67
CA LEU A 388 4.44 0.86 12.89
C LEU A 388 4.69 -0.31 13.86
N ASN A 389 5.08 -1.46 13.34
CA ASN A 389 5.51 -2.57 14.18
C ASN A 389 6.83 -2.26 14.90
N ILE A 390 7.75 -1.56 14.24
CA ILE A 390 9.01 -1.10 14.86
C ILE A 390 8.71 -0.09 15.97
N VAL A 391 7.80 0.86 15.75
CA VAL A 391 7.36 1.81 16.79
C VAL A 391 6.87 1.09 18.03
N ALA A 392 5.99 0.11 17.87
CA ALA A 392 5.45 -0.67 19.00
C ALA A 392 6.52 -1.50 19.72
N GLN A 393 7.56 -2.00 19.01
CA GLN A 393 8.62 -2.77 19.65
C GLN A 393 9.68 -1.91 20.35
N LEU A 394 9.92 -0.69 19.88
CA LEU A 394 10.81 0.26 20.52
C LEU A 394 10.19 0.93 21.74
N ASN A 395 8.86 1.02 21.79
CA ASN A 395 8.10 1.61 22.88
C ASN A 395 8.58 3.02 23.28
N LYS A 396 9.01 3.83 22.30
CA LYS A 396 9.45 5.22 22.52
C LYS A 396 8.51 6.20 21.81
N LYS A 397 8.23 7.34 22.44
CA LYS A 397 7.50 8.45 21.80
C LYS A 397 8.14 8.76 20.46
N THR A 398 7.34 8.75 19.41
CA THR A 398 7.84 8.71 18.02
C THR A 398 7.46 9.98 17.26
N LEU A 399 8.43 10.56 16.54
CA LEU A 399 8.22 11.59 15.53
C LEU A 399 8.30 10.97 14.13
N ILE A 400 7.27 11.16 13.31
CA ILE A 400 7.25 10.73 11.91
C ILE A 400 7.33 11.97 11.03
N ILE A 401 8.37 12.08 10.21
CA ILE A 401 8.57 13.24 9.34
C ILE A 401 8.12 12.89 7.92
N VAL A 402 7.22 13.70 7.36
CA VAL A 402 6.67 13.55 6.02
C VAL A 402 6.72 14.88 5.26
N HIS A 403 6.80 14.84 3.93
CA HIS A 403 6.92 16.05 3.10
C HIS A 403 5.62 16.45 2.37
N LYS A 404 4.60 15.64 2.39
CA LYS A 404 3.30 15.88 1.74
C LYS A 404 2.13 15.65 2.71
N ASP A 405 1.10 16.50 2.60
CA ASP A 405 -0.09 16.42 3.46
C ASP A 405 -0.85 15.09 3.29
N PHE A 406 -0.90 14.51 2.09
CA PHE A 406 -1.51 13.21 1.89
C PHE A 406 -0.79 12.09 2.65
N LEU A 407 0.56 12.15 2.80
CA LEU A 407 1.33 11.20 3.60
C LEU A 407 0.99 11.32 5.09
N LEU A 408 0.81 12.57 5.58
CA LEU A 408 0.37 12.81 6.95
C LEU A 408 -0.96 12.10 7.25
N ARG A 409 -1.96 12.27 6.34
CA ARG A 409 -3.25 11.59 6.49
C ARG A 409 -3.11 10.08 6.41
N GLN A 410 -2.30 9.58 5.49
CA GLN A 410 -2.04 8.15 5.32
C GLN A 410 -1.39 7.53 6.57
N TRP A 411 -0.40 8.21 7.18
CA TRP A 411 0.19 7.76 8.43
C TRP A 411 -0.84 7.73 9.57
N LYS A 412 -1.68 8.78 9.69
CA LYS A 412 -2.73 8.83 10.70
C LYS A 412 -3.69 7.65 10.58
N GLU A 413 -4.23 7.38 9.38
CA GLU A 413 -5.10 6.24 9.10
C GLU A 413 -4.43 4.90 9.45
N ARG A 414 -3.12 4.76 9.21
CA ARG A 414 -2.37 3.54 9.53
C ARG A 414 -2.15 3.35 11.02
N ILE A 415 -1.86 4.44 11.72
CA ILE A 415 -1.73 4.41 13.18
C ILE A 415 -3.07 4.00 13.79
N GLU A 416 -4.18 4.60 13.38
CA GLU A 416 -5.53 4.23 13.83
C GLU A 416 -5.86 2.75 13.58
N GLN A 417 -5.38 2.18 12.46
CA GLN A 417 -5.61 0.78 12.10
C GLN A 417 -4.75 -0.20 12.92
N PHE A 418 -3.45 0.07 13.04
CA PHE A 418 -2.47 -0.89 13.59
C PHE A 418 -2.04 -0.60 15.02
N LEU A 419 -2.24 0.63 15.49
CA LEU A 419 -1.96 1.10 16.84
C LEU A 419 -3.16 1.93 17.34
N PRO A 420 -4.36 1.34 17.45
CA PRO A 420 -5.60 2.08 17.73
C PRO A 420 -5.60 2.78 19.10
N ASP A 421 -4.76 2.34 20.02
CA ASP A 421 -4.64 2.93 21.36
C ASP A 421 -3.68 4.14 21.36
N ALA A 422 -2.99 4.42 20.24
CA ALA A 422 -2.02 5.51 20.14
C ALA A 422 -2.68 6.89 20.07
N LYS A 423 -2.24 7.81 20.89
CA LYS A 423 -2.61 9.22 20.83
C LYS A 423 -1.76 9.94 19.80
N VAL A 424 -2.37 10.36 18.69
CA VAL A 424 -1.68 10.96 17.56
C VAL A 424 -1.76 12.48 17.61
N GLY A 425 -0.62 13.14 17.45
CA GLY A 425 -0.51 14.60 17.31
C GLY A 425 0.11 15.01 15.98
N LYS A 426 0.28 16.31 15.74
CA LYS A 426 0.91 16.83 14.52
C LYS A 426 1.68 18.11 14.73
N ILE A 427 2.72 18.30 13.90
CA ILE A 427 3.43 19.59 13.72
C ILE A 427 3.25 20.01 12.25
N GLN A 428 2.35 20.97 12.02
CA GLN A 428 2.01 21.45 10.69
C GLN A 428 1.65 22.94 10.70
N GLY A 429 2.38 23.78 9.98
CA GLY A 429 2.15 25.22 9.98
C GLY A 429 2.30 25.79 11.41
N ASN A 430 1.24 26.39 11.93
CA ASN A 430 1.21 26.94 13.30
C ASN A 430 0.74 25.94 14.37
N ILE A 431 0.39 24.72 13.97
CA ILE A 431 -0.11 23.69 14.89
C ILE A 431 1.09 22.93 15.44
N ILE A 432 1.22 22.90 16.77
CA ILE A 432 2.21 22.12 17.52
C ILE A 432 1.42 21.31 18.56
N ASP A 433 0.91 20.15 18.16
CA ASP A 433 0.11 19.26 19.02
C ASP A 433 1.00 18.06 19.41
N ILE A 434 1.75 18.21 20.50
CA ILE A 434 2.75 17.22 20.95
C ILE A 434 2.50 16.72 22.37
N ASP A 435 1.70 17.46 23.16
CA ASP A 435 1.49 17.15 24.57
C ASP A 435 0.58 15.94 24.76
N ASN A 436 0.99 15.03 25.61
CA ASN A 436 0.26 13.77 25.87
C ASN A 436 0.00 12.93 24.60
N LYS A 437 0.90 13.03 23.59
CA LYS A 437 0.86 12.24 22.37
C LYS A 437 1.95 11.18 22.37
N ASP A 438 1.60 10.01 21.84
CA ASP A 438 2.53 8.88 21.70
C ASP A 438 3.29 8.97 20.38
N ILE A 439 2.57 9.36 19.30
CA ILE A 439 3.11 9.52 17.96
C ILE A 439 2.75 10.90 17.44
N VAL A 440 3.73 11.63 16.92
CA VAL A 440 3.53 12.93 16.30
C VAL A 440 3.98 12.90 14.86
N ILE A 441 3.15 13.41 13.93
CA ILE A 441 3.49 13.51 12.53
C ILE A 441 3.88 14.94 12.19
N GLY A 442 5.14 15.16 11.80
CA GLY A 442 5.71 16.46 11.48
C GLY A 442 5.84 16.67 9.97
N MET A 443 5.37 17.82 9.49
CA MET A 443 5.64 18.24 8.11
C MET A 443 7.05 18.77 7.97
N LEU A 444 7.84 18.20 7.04
CA LEU A 444 9.23 18.58 6.81
C LEU A 444 9.39 20.09 6.58
N GLN A 445 8.50 20.70 5.78
CA GLN A 445 8.52 22.13 5.51
C GLN A 445 8.31 22.96 6.79
N SER A 446 7.40 22.54 7.66
CA SER A 446 7.15 23.21 8.93
C SER A 446 8.36 23.10 9.86
N LEU A 447 8.97 21.91 9.92
CA LEU A 447 10.14 21.63 10.76
C LEU A 447 11.41 22.35 10.28
N SER A 448 11.58 22.55 8.95
CA SER A 448 12.78 23.16 8.37
C SER A 448 12.71 24.68 8.29
N MET A 449 11.50 25.28 8.20
CA MET A 449 11.33 26.73 7.99
C MET A 449 11.11 27.53 9.29
N LYS A 450 10.96 26.86 10.42
CA LYS A 450 10.71 27.49 11.72
C LYS A 450 11.75 27.08 12.74
N GLU A 451 12.07 27.99 13.63
CA GLU A 451 12.85 27.67 14.80
C GLU A 451 11.93 27.17 15.93
N TYR A 452 12.29 26.07 16.51
CA TYR A 452 11.59 25.46 17.62
C TYR A 452 12.49 25.42 18.86
N PRO A 453 11.95 25.68 20.05
CA PRO A 453 12.69 25.42 21.29
C PRO A 453 13.13 23.96 21.35
N SER A 454 14.34 23.71 21.79
CA SER A 454 14.89 22.32 21.89
C SER A 454 14.07 21.44 22.83
N SER A 455 13.32 22.02 23.75
CA SER A 455 12.42 21.33 24.67
C SER A 455 11.30 20.57 23.95
N ILE A 456 10.85 21.03 22.77
CA ILE A 456 9.80 20.37 21.97
C ILE A 456 10.20 18.95 21.55
N PHE A 457 11.48 18.75 21.24
CA PHE A 457 11.97 17.45 20.73
C PHE A 457 12.56 16.54 21.82
N LYS A 458 12.65 17.01 23.06
CA LYS A 458 13.30 16.28 24.16
C LYS A 458 12.61 14.95 24.51
N ASP A 459 11.30 14.88 24.32
CA ASP A 459 10.52 13.70 24.66
C ASP A 459 10.54 12.60 23.58
N PHE A 460 10.97 12.90 22.35
CA PHE A 460 11.01 11.91 21.28
C PHE A 460 12.26 11.02 21.40
N GLY A 461 12.03 9.72 21.56
CA GLY A 461 13.09 8.70 21.59
C GLY A 461 13.27 7.98 20.26
N PHE A 462 12.35 8.15 19.29
CA PHE A 462 12.44 7.57 17.97
C PHE A 462 11.95 8.54 16.90
N THR A 463 12.65 8.58 15.76
CA THR A 463 12.26 9.41 14.61
C THR A 463 12.27 8.58 13.34
N ILE A 464 11.17 8.64 12.59
CA ILE A 464 11.02 8.03 11.25
C ILE A 464 11.03 9.16 10.22
N ILE A 465 11.86 9.03 9.19
CA ILE A 465 11.84 9.90 8.03
C ILE A 465 11.31 9.08 6.86
N ASP A 466 10.09 9.41 6.38
CA ASP A 466 9.42 8.71 5.29
C ASP A 466 9.58 9.51 4.00
N GLU A 467 10.73 9.31 3.34
CA GLU A 467 11.13 10.02 2.13
C GLU A 467 11.68 9.05 1.08
N CYS A 468 11.41 9.37 -0.21
CA CYS A 468 12.11 8.78 -1.35
C CYS A 468 13.34 9.63 -1.69
N PHE A 469 14.33 9.04 -2.36
CA PHE A 469 15.47 9.80 -2.85
C PHE A 469 15.02 10.79 -3.94
N PRO A 470 15.40 12.09 -3.82
CA PRO A 470 15.15 13.06 -4.90
C PRO A 470 15.93 12.67 -6.16
N TYR A 471 15.49 13.16 -7.32
CA TYR A 471 16.18 12.95 -8.60
C TYR A 471 17.70 13.19 -8.52
N GLU A 472 18.10 14.14 -7.71
CA GLU A 472 19.47 14.63 -7.53
C GLU A 472 20.33 13.74 -6.60
N ALA A 473 19.73 12.80 -5.87
CA ALA A 473 20.51 11.90 -5.02
C ALA A 473 21.48 11.08 -5.84
N HIS A 474 22.71 10.93 -5.34
CA HIS A 474 23.77 10.21 -6.03
C HIS A 474 23.89 8.77 -5.54
N ILE A 475 24.10 7.89 -6.47
CA ILE A 475 24.35 6.46 -6.22
C ILE A 475 25.75 6.12 -6.74
N HIS A 476 26.50 5.34 -5.97
CA HIS A 476 27.77 4.78 -6.39
C HIS A 476 27.56 3.70 -7.45
N THR A 477 28.21 3.88 -8.60
CA THR A 477 28.21 2.92 -9.72
C THR A 477 29.64 2.58 -10.09
N ASP A 478 29.83 1.52 -10.88
CA ASP A 478 31.14 1.14 -11.43
C ASP A 478 31.74 2.20 -12.38
N GLY A 479 30.94 3.14 -12.85
CA GLY A 479 31.36 4.33 -13.60
C GLY A 479 31.47 5.60 -12.77
N GLY A 480 31.45 5.52 -11.41
CA GLY A 480 31.47 6.66 -10.48
C GLY A 480 30.09 7.02 -9.94
N LEU A 481 29.99 8.19 -9.32
CA LEU A 481 28.74 8.71 -8.74
C LEU A 481 27.80 9.19 -9.85
N ILE A 482 26.61 8.62 -9.90
CA ILE A 482 25.56 8.98 -10.86
C ILE A 482 24.28 9.36 -10.11
N LYS A 483 23.58 10.40 -10.56
CA LYS A 483 22.27 10.77 -10.04
C LYS A 483 21.25 9.65 -10.24
N ILE A 484 20.46 9.35 -9.23
CA ILE A 484 19.43 8.31 -9.31
C ILE A 484 18.42 8.60 -10.42
N GLY A 485 18.06 9.87 -10.63
CA GLY A 485 17.19 10.28 -11.72
C GLY A 485 17.80 10.06 -13.11
N SER A 486 19.12 10.24 -13.26
CA SER A 486 19.82 9.94 -14.52
C SER A 486 19.86 8.44 -14.82
N LEU A 487 19.92 7.60 -13.79
CA LEU A 487 19.80 6.14 -13.95
C LEU A 487 18.39 5.75 -14.41
N TYR A 488 17.37 6.42 -13.89
CA TYR A 488 16.00 6.24 -14.37
C TYR A 488 15.86 6.61 -15.86
N GLU A 489 16.40 7.75 -16.29
CA GLU A 489 16.35 8.16 -17.71
C GLU A 489 17.11 7.18 -18.63
N LYS A 490 18.26 6.67 -18.19
CA LYS A 490 18.98 5.61 -18.92
C LYS A 490 18.13 4.35 -19.04
N TRP A 491 17.52 3.90 -17.94
CA TRP A 491 16.65 2.71 -17.92
C TRP A 491 15.43 2.89 -18.82
N LYS A 492 14.72 4.03 -18.71
CA LYS A 492 13.56 4.38 -19.53
C LYS A 492 13.86 4.35 -21.02
N ASN A 493 15.04 4.87 -21.41
CA ASN A 493 15.48 4.93 -22.79
C ASN A 493 16.22 3.66 -23.26
N LYS A 494 16.17 2.57 -22.49
CA LYS A 494 16.81 1.29 -22.78
C LYS A 494 18.33 1.40 -23.08
N LYS A 495 18.99 2.40 -22.49
CA LYS A 495 20.46 2.56 -22.58
C LYS A 495 21.15 1.60 -21.61
N GLU A 496 22.42 1.31 -21.88
CA GLU A 496 23.25 0.50 -21.00
C GLU A 496 23.31 1.11 -19.59
N LEU A 497 23.06 0.26 -18.58
CA LEU A 497 22.99 0.65 -17.20
C LEU A 497 24.29 0.26 -16.49
N PRO A 498 24.89 1.17 -15.71
CA PRO A 498 26.04 0.83 -14.88
C PRO A 498 25.66 -0.15 -13.78
N LYS A 499 26.65 -0.82 -13.23
CA LYS A 499 26.47 -1.60 -12.01
C LYS A 499 26.42 -0.66 -10.81
N ILE A 500 25.56 -0.95 -9.85
CA ILE A 500 25.36 -0.17 -8.63
C ILE A 500 26.13 -0.84 -7.49
N LEU A 501 26.83 -0.02 -6.68
CA LEU A 501 27.48 -0.49 -5.47
C LEU A 501 26.43 -0.95 -4.47
N SER A 502 26.43 -2.23 -4.19
CA SER A 502 25.46 -2.89 -3.31
C SER A 502 26.16 -3.69 -2.24
N PHE A 503 25.61 -3.74 -1.05
CA PHE A 503 26.13 -4.56 0.02
C PHE A 503 25.65 -6.02 -0.12
N ASN A 504 26.58 -6.94 -0.32
CA ASN A 504 26.27 -8.37 -0.37
C ASN A 504 26.15 -8.93 1.05
N GLN A 505 24.95 -9.30 1.43
CA GLN A 505 24.67 -9.79 2.78
C GLN A 505 25.30 -11.16 3.09
N LEU A 506 25.57 -11.99 2.08
CA LEU A 506 26.18 -13.30 2.26
C LEU A 506 27.69 -13.17 2.48
N THR A 507 28.35 -12.34 1.69
CA THR A 507 29.81 -12.17 1.77
C THR A 507 30.23 -11.04 2.71
N GLN A 508 29.27 -10.24 3.24
CA GLN A 508 29.50 -9.05 4.08
C GLN A 508 30.43 -8.01 3.42
N LYS A 509 30.41 -7.92 2.09
CA LYS A 509 31.25 -7.00 1.31
C LYS A 509 30.41 -6.15 0.37
N PHE A 510 30.92 -4.96 0.04
CA PHE A 510 30.37 -4.15 -1.05
C PHE A 510 30.82 -4.71 -2.39
N GLU A 511 29.89 -4.86 -3.31
CA GLU A 511 30.14 -5.33 -4.67
C GLU A 511 29.25 -4.60 -5.68
N TYR A 512 29.71 -4.48 -6.91
CA TYR A 512 28.94 -3.85 -7.99
C TYR A 512 27.96 -4.86 -8.60
N LYS A 513 26.65 -4.57 -8.48
CA LYS A 513 25.58 -5.42 -9.01
C LYS A 513 24.86 -4.74 -10.16
N LYS A 514 24.44 -5.54 -11.14
CA LYS A 514 23.66 -5.07 -12.28
C LYS A 514 22.32 -4.51 -11.83
N MET A 515 22.00 -3.30 -12.26
CA MET A 515 20.68 -2.70 -12.05
C MET A 515 19.66 -3.39 -12.95
N THR A 516 18.55 -3.84 -12.39
CA THR A 516 17.48 -4.50 -13.14
C THR A 516 16.37 -3.55 -13.53
N HIS A 517 16.02 -2.62 -12.66
CA HIS A 517 14.93 -1.68 -12.83
C HIS A 517 15.24 -0.32 -12.22
N SER A 518 14.59 0.73 -12.74
CA SER A 518 14.55 2.06 -12.13
C SER A 518 13.17 2.66 -12.38
N TRP A 519 12.66 3.45 -11.45
CA TRP A 519 11.38 4.16 -11.59
C TRP A 519 11.48 5.56 -11.01
N ARG A 520 10.57 6.42 -11.46
CA ARG A 520 10.44 7.80 -11.02
C ARG A 520 9.00 8.05 -10.59
N LYS A 521 8.84 8.77 -9.47
CA LYS A 521 7.57 9.36 -9.05
C LYS A 521 7.52 10.80 -9.58
N GLU A 522 6.49 11.17 -10.34
CA GLU A 522 6.22 12.53 -10.76
C GLU A 522 5.58 13.34 -9.65
#